data_bb4268a87e7259fc2c99299ee35ddf62
#
_entry.id   bb4268a87e7259fc2c99299ee35ddf62
#
_cell.length_a   1.000
_cell.length_b   1.000
_cell.length_c   1.000
_cell.angle_alpha   90.00
_cell.angle_beta   90.00
_cell.angle_gamma   90.00
#
_symmetry.space_group_name_H-M   'P 1'
#
loop_
_entity.id
_entity.type
_entity.pdbx_description
1 polymer ?
#
loop_
_entity_poly.entity_id
_entity_poly.type
_entity_poly.pdbx_seq_one_letter_code
_entity_poly.pdbx_strand_id
1 'polypeptide(L)'
;PWGGPYVISDTGCFMANFKPQRGDYAADQALYTVEAKAYEPNDYNLYNMAGNVSEWTNSSYDPNSYEYVSTMNPNAESTQNARKVIRGGSWKDVAYFLQVSTRDYEYQDSARSYIGFRTVQDYMGEEDSTN
;
A
#
# COMPACT_ATOMS: atom_id res chain seq x y z
N PRO A 1 1.36 -8.02 3.25
CA PRO A 1 1.20 -6.91 4.19
C PRO A 1 0.98 -7.36 5.63
N TRP A 2 0.27 -8.49 5.84
CA TRP A 2 -0.02 -9.07 7.17
C TRP A 2 0.65 -10.41 7.41
N GLY A 3 1.50 -10.87 6.52
CA GLY A 3 2.29 -12.09 6.67
C GLY A 3 1.63 -13.38 6.19
N GLY A 4 0.48 -13.30 5.52
CA GLY A 4 -0.23 -14.46 5.00
C GLY A 4 -0.90 -14.21 3.65
N PRO A 5 -1.37 -15.28 2.96
CA PRO A 5 -1.93 -15.16 1.61
C PRO A 5 -3.41 -14.76 1.57
N TYR A 6 -4.09 -14.76 2.71
CA TYR A 6 -5.54 -14.55 2.77
C TYR A 6 -5.90 -13.17 3.28
N VAL A 7 -6.96 -12.59 2.71
CA VAL A 7 -7.51 -11.28 3.12
C VAL A 7 -8.56 -11.40 4.22
N ILE A 8 -8.90 -12.62 4.60
CA ILE A 8 -9.88 -12.92 5.65
C ILE A 8 -9.14 -13.62 6.80
N SER A 9 -9.37 -13.15 8.02
CA SER A 9 -8.81 -13.74 9.23
C SER A 9 -9.50 -15.07 9.58
N ASP A 10 -8.93 -15.82 10.52
CA ASP A 10 -9.50 -17.06 11.03
C ASP A 10 -10.89 -16.86 11.67
N THR A 11 -11.21 -15.65 12.08
CA THR A 11 -12.52 -15.28 12.63
C THR A 11 -13.52 -14.83 11.57
N GLY A 12 -13.13 -14.84 10.29
CA GLY A 12 -14.00 -14.49 9.16
C GLY A 12 -14.07 -13.00 8.84
N CYS A 13 -13.26 -12.15 9.49
CA CYS A 13 -13.21 -10.72 9.23
C CYS A 13 -12.18 -10.37 8.15
N PHE A 14 -12.45 -9.34 7.34
CA PHE A 14 -11.46 -8.80 6.42
C PHE A 14 -10.26 -8.22 7.18
N MET A 15 -9.08 -8.35 6.61
CA MET A 15 -7.82 -7.84 7.17
C MET A 15 -7.40 -6.50 6.57
N ALA A 16 -8.20 -5.97 5.64
CA ALA A 16 -7.95 -4.69 4.98
C ALA A 16 -9.27 -4.09 4.47
N ASN A 17 -9.28 -2.79 4.26
CA ASN A 17 -10.39 -2.09 3.63
C ASN A 17 -10.20 -2.06 2.11
N PHE A 18 -10.96 -2.87 1.40
CA PHE A 18 -10.94 -2.98 -0.05
C PHE A 18 -12.34 -3.31 -0.58
N LYS A 19 -12.49 -3.31 -1.90
CA LYS A 19 -13.76 -3.65 -2.57
C LYS A 19 -13.83 -5.15 -2.84
N PRO A 20 -14.66 -5.93 -2.12
CA PRO A 20 -14.88 -7.34 -2.43
C PRO A 20 -15.56 -7.51 -3.80
N GLN A 21 -15.18 -8.51 -4.56
CA GLN A 21 -15.83 -8.81 -5.84
C GLN A 21 -17.24 -9.37 -5.65
N ARG A 22 -17.45 -10.09 -4.55
CA ARG A 22 -18.74 -10.68 -4.17
C ARG A 22 -18.96 -10.50 -2.68
N GLY A 23 -20.23 -10.44 -2.29
CA GLY A 23 -20.63 -10.36 -0.91
C GLY A 23 -20.99 -8.96 -0.45
N ASP A 24 -20.97 -8.77 0.84
CA ASP A 24 -21.34 -7.51 1.48
C ASP A 24 -20.17 -6.53 1.47
N TYR A 25 -20.30 -5.48 0.66
CA TYR A 25 -19.30 -4.39 0.59
C TYR A 25 -19.16 -3.61 1.90
N ALA A 26 -20.12 -3.74 2.80
CA ALA A 26 -20.14 -3.09 4.09
C ALA A 26 -19.92 -4.08 5.24
N ALA A 27 -19.33 -5.24 4.99
CA ALA A 27 -19.10 -6.25 6.02
C ALA A 27 -18.32 -5.72 7.23
N ASP A 28 -17.39 -4.80 7.00
CA ASP A 28 -16.62 -4.09 8.02
C ASP A 28 -17.20 -2.69 8.34
N GLN A 29 -18.39 -2.39 7.83
CA GLN A 29 -19.03 -1.07 7.92
C GLN A 29 -18.22 0.05 7.24
N ALA A 30 -17.35 -0.31 6.30
CA ALA A 30 -16.47 0.60 5.58
C ALA A 30 -16.81 0.60 4.08
N LEU A 31 -17.51 1.62 3.61
CA LEU A 31 -17.80 1.85 2.19
C LEU A 31 -16.78 2.79 1.53
N TYR A 32 -16.01 3.49 2.34
CA TYR A 32 -14.99 4.46 1.95
C TYR A 32 -13.76 4.26 2.84
N THR A 33 -13.05 5.32 3.16
CA THR A 33 -11.91 5.27 4.07
C THR A 33 -12.33 4.93 5.50
N VAL A 34 -11.41 4.31 6.23
CA VAL A 34 -11.55 4.00 7.66
C VAL A 34 -10.44 4.69 8.45
N GLU A 35 -10.55 4.64 9.77
CA GLU A 35 -9.50 5.13 10.67
C GLU A 35 -8.18 4.41 10.42
N ALA A 36 -7.06 5.11 10.64
CA ALA A 36 -5.72 4.60 10.37
C ALA A 36 -5.37 3.31 11.14
N LYS A 37 -6.01 3.06 12.26
CA LYS A 37 -5.78 1.87 13.10
C LYS A 37 -7.00 0.96 13.21
N ALA A 38 -7.87 0.96 12.20
CA ALA A 38 -9.10 0.16 12.20
C ALA A 38 -8.86 -1.35 12.06
N TYR A 39 -7.75 -1.74 11.46
CA TYR A 39 -7.35 -3.14 11.29
C TYR A 39 -6.09 -3.43 12.10
N GLU A 40 -5.78 -4.71 12.26
CA GLU A 40 -4.59 -5.15 12.99
C GLU A 40 -3.29 -4.72 12.28
N PRO A 41 -2.25 -4.36 13.03
CA PRO A 41 -0.94 -4.07 12.43
C PRO A 41 -0.24 -5.35 11.96
N ASN A 42 0.74 -5.19 11.08
CA ASN A 42 1.63 -6.28 10.71
C ASN A 42 2.72 -6.51 11.79
N ASP A 43 3.64 -7.46 11.54
CA ASP A 43 4.72 -7.80 12.48
C ASP A 43 5.71 -6.65 12.74
N TYR A 44 5.72 -5.63 11.88
CA TYR A 44 6.51 -4.41 12.05
C TYR A 44 5.74 -3.29 12.74
N ASN A 45 4.54 -3.58 13.26
CA ASN A 45 3.64 -2.62 13.87
C ASN A 45 3.17 -1.50 12.91
N LEU A 46 3.03 -1.83 11.64
CA LEU A 46 2.55 -0.94 10.60
C LEU A 46 1.10 -1.26 10.25
N TYR A 47 0.28 -0.22 10.13
CA TYR A 47 -1.15 -0.31 9.84
C TYR A 47 -1.43 -0.02 8.36
N ASN A 48 -2.45 -0.69 7.81
CA ASN A 48 -2.98 -0.43 6.47
C ASN A 48 -1.91 -0.40 5.36
N MET A 49 -0.93 -1.30 5.42
CA MET A 49 0.04 -1.47 4.32
C MET A 49 -0.65 -1.95 3.04
N ALA A 50 -1.83 -2.54 3.17
CA ALA A 50 -2.72 -2.87 2.07
C ALA A 50 -4.13 -2.36 2.38
N GLY A 51 -4.78 -1.79 1.37
CA GLY A 51 -6.14 -1.28 1.50
C GLY A 51 -6.23 0.10 2.16
N ASN A 52 -7.43 0.54 2.38
CA ASN A 52 -7.82 1.87 2.82
C ASN A 52 -7.58 2.92 1.72
N VAL A 53 -6.40 3.49 1.62
CA VAL A 53 -6.00 4.33 0.48
C VAL A 53 -4.72 3.80 -0.14
N SER A 54 -4.62 3.90 -1.47
CA SER A 54 -3.35 3.71 -2.17
C SER A 54 -2.39 4.81 -1.77
N GLU A 55 -1.10 4.54 -1.77
CA GLU A 55 -0.12 5.47 -1.26
C GLU A 55 0.89 5.83 -2.35
N TRP A 56 1.19 7.13 -2.44
CA TRP A 56 2.20 7.66 -3.33
C TRP A 56 3.58 7.09 -3.00
N THR A 57 4.35 6.78 -4.03
CA THR A 57 5.78 6.48 -3.93
C THR A 57 6.61 7.50 -4.71
N ASN A 58 7.91 7.50 -4.49
CA ASN A 58 8.83 8.35 -5.24
C ASN A 58 9.12 7.82 -6.66
N SER A 59 8.78 6.55 -6.91
CA SER A 59 9.07 5.93 -8.19
C SER A 59 8.20 6.47 -9.32
N SER A 60 8.82 6.77 -10.46
CA SER A 60 8.10 6.99 -11.70
C SER A 60 7.54 5.68 -12.24
N TYR A 61 6.33 5.73 -12.79
CA TYR A 61 5.71 4.53 -13.35
C TYR A 61 6.34 4.18 -14.70
N ASP A 62 6.85 2.94 -14.78
CA ASP A 62 7.33 2.33 -16.00
C ASP A 62 6.93 0.84 -15.97
N PRO A 63 6.18 0.34 -16.96
CA PRO A 63 5.76 -1.06 -17.01
C PRO A 63 6.93 -2.06 -16.96
N ASN A 64 8.11 -1.67 -17.43
CA ASN A 64 9.30 -2.51 -17.52
C ASN A 64 10.26 -2.34 -16.33
N SER A 65 9.88 -1.61 -15.27
CA SER A 65 10.78 -1.29 -14.16
C SER A 65 11.33 -2.52 -13.43
N TYR A 66 10.61 -3.64 -13.44
CA TYR A 66 11.08 -4.90 -12.84
C TYR A 66 12.29 -5.50 -13.56
N GLU A 67 12.54 -5.13 -14.81
CA GLU A 67 13.60 -5.69 -15.64
C GLU A 67 14.94 -4.99 -15.44
N TYR A 68 14.94 -3.72 -15.04
CA TYR A 68 16.16 -2.91 -15.01
C TYR A 68 16.45 -2.17 -13.69
N VAL A 69 15.51 -2.16 -12.72
CA VAL A 69 15.79 -1.56 -11.42
C VAL A 69 16.57 -2.52 -10.54
N SER A 70 17.56 -1.98 -9.81
CA SER A 70 18.35 -2.73 -8.84
C SER A 70 17.49 -3.24 -7.69
N THR A 71 17.75 -4.47 -7.23
CA THR A 71 17.13 -5.02 -6.02
C THR A 71 17.56 -4.28 -4.74
N MET A 72 18.71 -3.61 -4.76
CA MET A 72 19.20 -2.77 -3.66
C MET A 72 18.55 -1.40 -3.61
N ASN A 73 18.16 -0.89 -4.76
CA ASN A 73 17.43 0.36 -4.91
C ASN A 73 16.36 0.19 -6.00
N PRO A 74 15.17 -0.31 -5.63
CA PRO A 74 14.13 -0.62 -6.61
C PRO A 74 13.36 0.59 -7.12
N ASN A 75 13.76 1.80 -6.77
CA ASN A 75 13.11 3.01 -7.22
C ASN A 75 13.57 3.41 -8.63
N ALA A 76 12.62 3.66 -9.51
CA ALA A 76 12.86 4.24 -10.82
C ALA A 76 12.42 5.72 -10.80
N GLU A 77 13.35 6.63 -10.99
CA GLU A 77 13.07 8.06 -10.99
C GLU A 77 13.24 8.66 -12.39
N SER A 78 12.30 9.51 -12.77
CA SER A 78 12.38 10.31 -14.00
C SER A 78 11.71 11.66 -13.76
N THR A 79 12.42 12.72 -14.07
CA THR A 79 11.89 14.09 -13.96
C THR A 79 10.91 14.45 -15.09
N GLN A 80 10.90 13.66 -16.16
CA GLN A 80 10.03 13.88 -17.33
C GLN A 80 8.71 13.10 -17.26
N ASN A 81 8.62 12.09 -16.40
CA ASN A 81 7.44 11.25 -16.29
C ASN A 81 6.52 11.78 -15.18
N ALA A 82 5.36 12.30 -15.59
CA ALA A 82 4.35 12.83 -14.67
C ALA A 82 3.58 11.73 -13.91
N ARG A 83 3.72 10.45 -14.30
CA ARG A 83 3.08 9.32 -13.62
C ARG A 83 3.95 8.81 -12.50
N LYS A 84 3.36 8.66 -11.34
CA LYS A 84 4.02 8.07 -10.16
C LYS A 84 3.37 6.76 -9.79
N VAL A 85 4.17 5.82 -9.30
CA VAL A 85 3.67 4.56 -8.77
C VAL A 85 2.90 4.82 -7.48
N ILE A 86 1.72 4.21 -7.38
CA ILE A 86 0.96 4.09 -6.14
C ILE A 86 0.89 2.61 -5.76
N ARG A 87 0.86 2.32 -4.48
CA ARG A 87 0.90 0.95 -3.98
C ARG A 87 -0.09 0.74 -2.84
N GLY A 88 -0.35 -0.54 -2.56
CA GLY A 88 -1.13 -0.98 -1.41
C GLY A 88 -2.60 -1.24 -1.70
N GLY A 89 -3.14 -0.68 -2.78
CA GLY A 89 -4.57 -0.75 -3.06
C GLY A 89 -5.40 0.13 -2.14
N SER A 90 -6.68 0.31 -2.47
CA SER A 90 -7.57 1.22 -1.76
C SER A 90 -8.94 0.59 -1.51
N TRP A 91 -9.79 1.33 -0.81
CA TRP A 91 -11.18 0.94 -0.54
C TRP A 91 -12.00 0.66 -1.81
N LYS A 92 -11.64 1.23 -2.95
CA LYS A 92 -12.33 1.00 -4.23
C LYS A 92 -11.77 -0.17 -5.03
N ASP A 93 -10.59 -0.67 -4.67
CA ASP A 93 -9.85 -1.67 -5.44
C ASP A 93 -10.20 -3.09 -4.98
N VAL A 94 -10.20 -4.03 -5.92
CA VAL A 94 -10.35 -5.46 -5.61
C VAL A 94 -9.06 -6.04 -5.04
N ALA A 95 -9.13 -7.23 -4.47
CA ALA A 95 -8.02 -7.86 -3.74
C ALA A 95 -6.70 -7.98 -4.52
N TYR A 96 -6.76 -8.06 -5.86
CA TYR A 96 -5.57 -8.08 -6.71
C TYR A 96 -4.60 -6.93 -6.40
N PHE A 97 -5.13 -5.73 -6.19
CA PHE A 97 -4.33 -4.53 -5.91
C PHE A 97 -3.74 -4.48 -4.49
N LEU A 98 -4.16 -5.37 -3.61
CA LEU A 98 -3.61 -5.50 -2.26
C LEU A 98 -2.29 -6.29 -2.21
N GLN A 99 -1.94 -7.00 -3.28
CA GLN A 99 -0.71 -7.79 -3.33
C GLN A 99 0.52 -6.89 -3.21
N VAL A 100 1.52 -7.35 -2.45
CA VAL A 100 2.76 -6.60 -2.20
C VAL A 100 3.49 -6.22 -3.49
N SER A 101 3.44 -7.09 -4.50
CA SER A 101 4.12 -6.88 -5.78
C SER A 101 3.34 -5.99 -6.76
N THR A 102 2.06 -5.74 -6.50
CA THR A 102 1.23 -4.99 -7.43
C THR A 102 1.59 -3.50 -7.41
N ARG A 103 1.78 -2.93 -8.58
CA ARG A 103 1.98 -1.51 -8.81
C ARG A 103 0.84 -0.96 -9.65
N ASP A 104 0.38 0.21 -9.32
CA ASP A 104 -0.55 1.02 -10.10
C ASP A 104 0.06 2.40 -10.28
N TYR A 105 -0.61 3.28 -10.97
CA TYR A 105 -0.11 4.63 -11.18
C TYR A 105 -1.21 5.68 -11.13
N GLU A 106 -0.79 6.91 -10.90
CA GLU A 106 -1.60 8.11 -11.09
C GLU A 106 -0.69 9.26 -11.49
N TYR A 107 -1.24 10.25 -12.15
CA TYR A 107 -0.49 11.46 -12.47
C TYR A 107 -0.23 12.25 -11.18
N GLN A 108 1.00 12.71 -11.00
CA GLN A 108 1.45 13.34 -9.76
C GLN A 108 0.68 14.61 -9.40
N ASP A 109 0.05 15.26 -10.37
CA ASP A 109 -0.73 16.48 -10.17
C ASP A 109 -2.21 16.20 -9.84
N SER A 110 -2.61 14.93 -9.80
CA SER A 110 -3.99 14.53 -9.55
C SER A 110 -4.21 14.22 -8.09
N ALA A 111 -5.26 14.82 -7.51
CA ALA A 111 -5.74 14.46 -6.18
C ALA A 111 -6.91 13.47 -6.30
N ARG A 112 -6.89 12.39 -5.55
CA ARG A 112 -7.93 11.36 -5.53
C ARG A 112 -8.32 11.01 -4.10
N SER A 113 -9.60 10.75 -3.87
CA SER A 113 -10.12 10.35 -2.55
C SER A 113 -9.62 8.98 -2.07
N TYR A 114 -9.03 8.20 -2.96
CA TYR A 114 -8.50 6.86 -2.68
C TYR A 114 -6.98 6.80 -2.67
N ILE A 115 -6.30 7.94 -2.74
CA ILE A 115 -4.84 8.04 -2.70
C ILE A 115 -4.41 8.94 -1.55
N GLY A 116 -3.49 8.44 -0.74
CA GLY A 116 -2.86 9.16 0.35
C GLY A 116 -1.36 8.97 0.34
N PHE A 117 -0.74 9.17 1.48
CA PHE A 117 0.71 9.01 1.62
C PHE A 117 1.06 8.64 3.06
N ARG A 118 2.26 8.09 3.21
CA ARG A 118 2.95 8.00 4.51
C ARG A 118 4.40 8.40 4.34
N THR A 119 4.97 8.93 5.39
CA THR A 119 6.37 9.31 5.41
C THR A 119 7.25 8.12 5.75
N VAL A 120 8.44 8.09 5.17
CA VAL A 120 9.49 7.11 5.46
C VAL A 120 10.80 7.83 5.65
N GLN A 121 11.73 7.19 6.35
CA GLN A 121 13.11 7.68 6.46
C GLN A 121 14.06 6.49 6.37
N ASP A 122 15.29 6.75 5.99
CA ASP A 122 16.33 5.73 5.95
C ASP A 122 16.63 5.23 7.37
N TYR A 123 16.99 3.94 7.46
CA TYR A 123 17.44 3.38 8.71
C TYR A 123 18.81 3.97 9.09
N MET A 124 18.86 4.64 10.22
CA MET A 124 20.06 5.33 10.70
C MET A 124 20.95 4.46 11.60
N GLY A 125 20.58 3.20 11.79
CA GLY A 125 21.24 2.29 12.73
C GLY A 125 20.74 2.45 14.17
N GLU A 126 21.09 1.51 15.00
CA GLU A 126 20.95 1.66 16.46
C GLU A 126 22.17 2.44 16.95
N GLU A 127 21.96 3.49 17.72
CA GLU A 127 23.02 4.03 18.55
C GLU A 127 23.34 2.95 19.59
N ASP A 128 24.52 2.33 19.47
CA ASP A 128 25.03 1.51 20.54
C ASP A 128 25.11 2.37 21.80
N SER A 129 24.12 2.21 22.66
CA SER A 129 24.18 2.76 24.00
C SER A 129 25.18 1.93 24.81
N THR A 130 26.44 1.99 24.42
CA THR A 130 27.55 1.50 25.26
C THR A 130 27.86 2.55 26.33
N ASN A 131 27.27 2.33 27.47
CA ASN A 131 27.74 2.88 28.72
C ASN A 131 28.33 1.75 29.55
#